data_cda7a2a5b8c4cd6725aa9073cc413c16
#
_entry.id   cda7a2a5b8c4cd6725aa9073cc413c16
#
_cell.length_a   1.000
_cell.length_b   1.000
_cell.length_c   1.000
_cell.angle_alpha   90.00
_cell.angle_beta   90.00
_cell.angle_gamma   90.00
#
_symmetry.space_group_name_H-M   'P 1'
#
loop_
_entity.id
_entity.type
_entity.pdbx_description
1 polymer ?
#
loop_
_entity_poly.entity_id
_entity_poly.type
_entity_poly.pdbx_seq_one_letter_code
_entity_poly.pdbx_strand_id
1 'polypeptide(L)'
;MKPFNLKEHLEHPEWKVVTREGEPVRILCTDLDDNDYPVAAATKNWHVDKYTAGGLFQAANETKYDLFFYFKKIEVWTLFVKCAGNFVLGSIFYDTIEEARRVQESDPDRYGPIVKVEWEEEQ
;
A
#
# COMPACT_ATOMS: atom_id res chain seq x y z
N MET A 1 1.92 -0.17 2.77
CA MET A 1 1.14 -1.09 3.63
C MET A 1 0.78 -0.38 4.93
N LYS A 2 -0.36 -0.68 5.48
CA LYS A 2 -0.85 -0.10 6.72
C LYS A 2 -0.85 -1.19 7.80
N PRO A 3 -0.40 -0.92 9.04
CA PRO A 3 -0.44 -1.92 10.11
C PRO A 3 -1.85 -2.46 10.33
N PHE A 4 -1.96 -3.77 10.56
CA PHE A 4 -3.22 -4.44 10.84
C PHE A 4 -3.85 -3.87 12.13
N ASN A 5 -5.16 -3.76 12.13
CA ASN A 5 -5.97 -3.40 13.30
C ASN A 5 -7.25 -4.22 13.26
N LEU A 6 -7.55 -4.92 14.35
CA LEU A 6 -8.72 -5.80 14.42
C LEU A 6 -10.03 -5.06 14.16
N LYS A 7 -10.19 -3.87 14.73
CA LYS A 7 -11.40 -3.07 14.54
C LYS A 7 -11.59 -2.70 13.06
N GLU A 8 -10.52 -2.24 12.40
CA GLU A 8 -10.55 -1.91 10.98
C GLU A 8 -10.83 -3.15 10.12
N HIS A 9 -10.26 -4.30 10.48
CA HIS A 9 -10.51 -5.55 9.77
C HIS A 9 -12.00 -5.94 9.84
N LEU A 10 -12.63 -5.78 10.98
CA LEU A 10 -14.06 -6.07 11.15
C LEU A 10 -14.95 -5.09 10.36
N GLU A 11 -14.51 -3.84 10.23
CA GLU A 11 -15.19 -2.82 9.43
C GLU A 11 -14.97 -3.00 7.92
N HIS A 12 -13.80 -3.54 7.54
CA HIS A 12 -13.37 -3.72 6.15
C HIS A 12 -12.85 -5.13 5.92
N PRO A 13 -13.73 -6.15 5.99
CA PRO A 13 -13.29 -7.55 5.83
C PRO A 13 -12.75 -7.87 4.44
N GLU A 14 -13.03 -7.03 3.46
CA GLU A 14 -12.53 -7.15 2.09
C GLU A 14 -11.07 -6.74 1.91
N TRP A 15 -10.49 -6.03 2.87
CA TRP A 15 -9.10 -5.64 2.79
C TRP A 15 -8.18 -6.85 2.91
N LYS A 16 -7.22 -6.94 2.01
CA LYS A 16 -6.25 -8.04 2.02
C LYS A 16 -5.27 -7.87 3.16
N VAL A 17 -4.96 -8.98 3.82
CA VAL A 17 -3.98 -9.03 4.90
C VAL A 17 -2.73 -9.76 4.39
N VAL A 18 -1.57 -9.21 4.70
CA VAL A 18 -0.26 -9.77 4.36
C VAL A 18 0.67 -9.70 5.55
N THR A 19 1.76 -10.44 5.49
CA THR A 19 2.86 -10.29 6.46
C THR A 19 3.69 -9.05 6.13
N ARG A 20 4.61 -8.69 7.00
CA ARG A 20 5.55 -7.58 6.76
C ARG A 20 6.33 -7.76 5.46
N GLU A 21 6.59 -9.00 5.05
CA GLU A 21 7.28 -9.33 3.81
C GLU A 21 6.35 -9.39 2.59
N GLY A 22 5.06 -9.13 2.77
CA GLY A 22 4.08 -9.12 1.69
C GLY A 22 3.47 -10.49 1.37
N GLU A 23 3.69 -11.51 2.19
CA GLU A 23 3.09 -12.82 1.98
C GLU A 23 1.60 -12.81 2.34
N PRO A 24 0.75 -13.45 1.53
CA PRO A 24 -0.69 -13.52 1.80
C PRO A 24 -1.00 -14.20 3.13
N VAL A 25 -1.98 -13.66 3.85
CA VAL A 25 -2.46 -14.18 5.12
C VAL A 25 -3.97 -14.34 5.06
N ARG A 26 -4.46 -15.45 5.60
CA ARG A 26 -5.89 -15.71 5.76
C ARG A 26 -6.26 -15.58 7.24
N ILE A 27 -7.15 -14.67 7.56
CA ILE A 27 -7.70 -14.54 8.91
C ILE A 27 -8.72 -15.65 9.12
N LEU A 28 -8.50 -16.49 10.14
CA LEU A 28 -9.35 -17.62 10.44
C LEU A 28 -10.35 -17.30 11.54
N CYS A 29 -9.95 -16.51 12.54
CA CYS A 29 -10.75 -16.22 13.71
C CYS A 29 -10.30 -14.89 14.31
N THR A 30 -11.26 -14.13 14.83
CA THR A 30 -10.99 -12.79 15.41
C THR A 30 -11.45 -12.69 16.87
N ASP A 31 -11.99 -13.74 17.41
CA ASP A 31 -12.60 -13.81 18.73
C ASP A 31 -12.09 -14.97 19.57
N LEU A 32 -10.80 -15.27 19.46
CA LEU A 32 -10.18 -16.28 20.33
C LEU A 32 -10.34 -15.86 21.80
N ASP A 33 -10.53 -16.86 22.64
CA ASP A 33 -10.59 -16.68 24.09
C ASP A 33 -9.17 -16.48 24.65
N ASP A 34 -8.55 -15.39 24.21
CA ASP A 34 -7.21 -14.96 24.59
C ASP A 34 -7.19 -13.43 24.53
N ASN A 35 -7.10 -12.78 25.67
CA ASN A 35 -7.14 -11.32 25.76
C ASN A 35 -5.98 -10.64 25.05
N ASP A 36 -4.82 -11.30 24.99
CA ASP A 36 -3.62 -10.73 24.38
C ASP A 36 -3.51 -11.06 22.88
N TYR A 37 -4.01 -12.24 22.47
CA TYR A 37 -3.90 -12.76 21.10
C TYR A 37 -5.26 -13.25 20.56
N PRO A 38 -6.20 -12.30 20.31
CA PRO A 38 -7.55 -12.68 19.90
C PRO A 38 -7.65 -13.13 18.43
N VAL A 39 -6.62 -12.92 17.61
CA VAL A 39 -6.65 -13.20 16.18
C VAL A 39 -5.89 -14.48 15.88
N ALA A 40 -6.51 -15.38 15.12
CA ALA A 40 -5.84 -16.55 14.53
C ALA A 40 -5.76 -16.37 13.01
N ALA A 41 -4.60 -16.60 12.45
CA ALA A 41 -4.39 -16.44 11.02
C ALA A 41 -3.49 -17.53 10.47
N ALA A 42 -3.73 -17.92 9.21
CA ALA A 42 -2.92 -18.86 8.47
C ALA A 42 -2.05 -18.14 7.46
N THR A 43 -0.75 -18.39 7.53
CA THR A 43 0.22 -17.90 6.56
C THR A 43 0.50 -18.99 5.52
N LYS A 44 1.46 -18.73 4.63
CA LYS A 44 1.91 -19.70 3.61
C LYS A 44 2.21 -21.07 4.25
N ASN A 45 1.84 -22.15 3.56
CA ASN A 45 1.97 -23.54 4.01
C ASN A 45 1.08 -23.89 5.21
N TRP A 46 -0.01 -23.16 5.42
CA TRP A 46 -0.98 -23.42 6.47
C TRP A 46 -0.40 -23.35 7.89
N HIS A 47 0.62 -22.56 8.10
CA HIS A 47 1.06 -22.20 9.43
C HIS A 47 0.01 -21.33 10.10
N VAL A 48 -0.57 -21.83 11.18
CA VAL A 48 -1.58 -21.10 11.95
C VAL A 48 -0.93 -20.57 13.23
N ASP A 49 -1.03 -19.25 13.42
CA ASP A 49 -0.49 -18.58 14.60
C ASP A 49 -1.52 -17.60 15.17
N LYS A 50 -1.30 -17.19 16.41
CA LYS A 50 -2.10 -16.17 17.09
C LYS A 50 -1.41 -14.81 17.00
N TYR A 51 -2.22 -13.76 16.92
CA TYR A 51 -1.76 -12.38 16.81
C TYR A 51 -2.53 -11.48 17.74
N THR A 52 -1.90 -10.37 18.15
CA THR A 52 -2.57 -9.32 18.92
C THR A 52 -3.63 -8.63 18.08
N ALA A 53 -4.47 -7.81 18.71
CA ALA A 53 -5.43 -6.98 18.00
C ALA A 53 -4.78 -5.99 17.03
N GLY A 54 -3.52 -5.63 17.26
CA GLY A 54 -2.71 -4.82 16.36
C GLY A 54 -1.94 -5.61 15.32
N GLY A 55 -2.16 -6.92 15.22
CA GLY A 55 -1.51 -7.79 14.23
C GLY A 55 -0.08 -8.21 14.56
N LEU A 56 0.36 -8.04 15.79
CA LEU A 56 1.70 -8.43 16.21
C LEU A 56 1.78 -9.92 16.53
N PHE A 57 2.78 -10.59 16.00
CA PHE A 57 3.09 -11.99 16.32
C PHE A 57 3.61 -12.12 17.77
N GLN A 58 4.43 -11.16 18.19
CA GLN A 58 4.91 -11.02 19.57
C GLN A 58 4.61 -9.61 20.06
N ALA A 59 3.82 -9.49 21.12
CA ALA A 59 3.36 -8.18 21.61
C ALA A 59 4.48 -7.19 21.94
N ALA A 60 5.65 -7.69 22.34
CA ALA A 60 6.78 -6.86 22.78
C ALA A 60 7.76 -6.49 21.65
N ASN A 61 7.71 -7.17 20.52
CA ASN A 61 8.71 -7.02 19.46
C ASN A 61 8.09 -7.01 18.06
N GLU A 62 8.67 -6.21 17.18
CA GLU A 62 8.35 -6.31 15.76
C GLU A 62 8.96 -7.57 15.17
N THR A 63 8.22 -8.27 14.32
CA THR A 63 8.68 -9.46 13.62
C THR A 63 8.31 -9.42 12.14
N LYS A 64 8.96 -10.27 11.35
CA LYS A 64 8.61 -10.43 9.93
C LYS A 64 7.23 -11.06 9.72
N TYR A 65 6.66 -11.67 10.76
CA TYR A 65 5.35 -12.31 10.71
C TYR A 65 4.20 -11.38 11.06
N ASP A 66 4.48 -10.15 11.49
CA ASP A 66 3.45 -9.17 11.82
C ASP A 66 2.53 -8.91 10.63
N LEU A 67 1.25 -8.65 10.94
CA LEU A 67 0.21 -8.48 9.92
C LEU A 67 0.07 -7.04 9.49
N PHE A 68 -0.22 -6.87 8.21
CA PHE A 68 -0.48 -5.57 7.58
C PHE A 68 -1.65 -5.67 6.62
N PHE A 69 -2.33 -4.55 6.39
CA PHE A 69 -3.23 -4.42 5.25
C PHE A 69 -2.43 -4.07 4.01
N TYR A 70 -2.72 -4.77 2.92
CA TYR A 70 -2.09 -4.52 1.63
C TYR A 70 -2.93 -3.56 0.80
N PHE A 71 -2.35 -2.44 0.41
CA PHE A 71 -2.94 -1.53 -0.55
C PHE A 71 -2.02 -1.44 -1.76
N LYS A 72 -2.62 -1.56 -2.96
CA LYS A 72 -1.87 -1.47 -4.19
C LYS A 72 -1.29 -0.07 -4.34
N LYS A 73 0.02 0.00 -4.55
CA LYS A 73 0.71 1.26 -4.82
C LYS A 73 0.54 1.62 -6.28
N ILE A 74 -0.03 2.79 -6.55
CA ILE A 74 -0.18 3.34 -7.89
C ILE A 74 0.86 4.43 -8.09
N GLU A 75 1.61 4.32 -9.18
CA GLU A 75 2.60 5.31 -9.57
C GLU A 75 2.30 5.78 -10.99
N VAL A 76 2.24 7.09 -11.16
CA VAL A 76 2.12 7.72 -12.48
C VAL A 76 3.03 8.93 -12.55
N TRP A 77 3.34 9.37 -13.75
CA TRP A 77 4.17 10.54 -13.99
C TRP A 77 3.38 11.57 -14.77
N THR A 78 3.62 12.82 -14.46
CA THR A 78 3.08 13.94 -15.21
C THR A 78 4.17 14.98 -15.44
N LEU A 79 3.85 16.01 -16.19
CA LEU A 79 4.78 17.08 -16.54
C LEU A 79 4.23 18.41 -16.08
N PHE A 80 5.11 19.29 -15.66
CA PHE A 80 4.77 20.71 -15.60
C PHE A 80 4.66 21.25 -17.02
N VAL A 81 3.67 22.09 -17.25
CA VAL A 81 3.42 22.75 -18.53
C VAL A 81 3.64 24.24 -18.35
N LYS A 82 4.40 24.85 -19.24
CA LYS A 82 4.66 26.28 -19.22
C LYS A 82 3.42 27.02 -19.72
N CYS A 83 2.90 27.90 -18.88
CA CYS A 83 1.71 28.69 -19.20
C CYS A 83 1.92 30.13 -18.74
N ALA A 84 1.87 31.09 -19.65
CA ALA A 84 2.03 32.53 -19.38
C ALA A 84 3.29 32.85 -18.55
N GLY A 85 4.39 32.15 -18.79
CA GLY A 85 5.66 32.35 -18.08
C GLY A 85 5.79 31.57 -16.77
N ASN A 86 4.74 30.88 -16.32
CA ASN A 86 4.72 30.06 -15.12
C ASN A 86 4.55 28.57 -15.48
N PHE A 87 5.01 27.70 -14.60
CA PHE A 87 4.75 26.28 -14.72
C PHE A 87 3.48 25.91 -13.94
N VAL A 88 2.61 25.13 -14.57
CA VAL A 88 1.43 24.53 -13.95
C VAL A 88 1.50 23.02 -14.10
N LEU A 89 0.90 22.29 -13.15
CA LEU A 89 0.86 20.85 -13.22
C LEU A 89 0.00 20.40 -14.39
N GLY A 90 0.53 19.50 -15.22
CA GLY A 90 -0.21 18.94 -16.35
C GLY A 90 -1.38 18.07 -15.90
N SER A 91 -2.39 17.94 -16.75
CA SER A 91 -3.57 17.13 -16.51
C SER A 91 -3.48 15.74 -17.13
N ILE A 92 -2.42 15.45 -17.86
CA ILE A 92 -2.18 14.15 -18.52
C ILE A 92 -1.18 13.38 -17.68
N PHE A 93 -1.51 12.12 -17.39
CA PHE A 93 -0.67 11.22 -16.61
C PHE A 93 -0.16 10.08 -17.49
N TYR A 94 1.07 9.66 -17.23
CA TYR A 94 1.75 8.61 -17.98
C TYR A 94 2.07 7.44 -17.05
N ASP A 95 1.96 6.22 -17.55
CA ASP A 95 2.19 5.01 -16.77
C ASP A 95 3.68 4.77 -16.51
N THR A 96 4.55 5.29 -17.37
CA THR A 96 6.00 5.13 -17.24
C THR A 96 6.71 6.48 -17.35
N ILE A 97 7.88 6.56 -16.71
CA ILE A 97 8.73 7.76 -16.82
C ILE A 97 9.26 7.95 -18.24
N GLU A 98 9.48 6.86 -18.98
CA GLU A 98 9.94 6.91 -20.35
C GLU A 98 8.94 7.59 -21.28
N GLU A 99 7.66 7.33 -21.10
CA GLU A 99 6.59 8.02 -21.85
C GLU A 99 6.58 9.52 -21.53
N ALA A 100 6.71 9.88 -20.26
CA ALA A 100 6.77 11.29 -19.84
C ALA A 100 7.99 11.99 -20.44
N ARG A 101 9.16 11.35 -20.44
CA ARG A 101 10.37 11.88 -21.05
C ARG A 101 10.23 12.11 -22.54
N ARG A 102 9.59 11.19 -23.23
CA ARG A 102 9.35 11.28 -24.67
C ARG A 102 8.53 12.51 -25.01
N VAL A 103 7.49 12.78 -24.24
CA VAL A 103 6.67 13.97 -24.40
C VAL A 103 7.45 15.24 -24.06
N GLN A 104 8.20 15.24 -22.96
CA GLN A 104 9.06 16.36 -22.57
C GLN A 104 10.06 16.73 -23.66
N GLU A 105 10.71 15.75 -24.26
CA GLU A 105 11.69 15.94 -25.34
C GLU A 105 11.05 16.39 -26.65
N SER A 106 9.77 16.11 -26.86
CA SER A 106 9.07 16.48 -28.08
C SER A 106 8.84 18.02 -28.18
N ASP A 107 8.73 18.69 -27.02
CA ASP A 107 8.55 20.14 -26.97
C ASP A 107 9.14 20.68 -25.64
N PRO A 108 10.46 20.83 -25.56
CA PRO A 108 11.12 21.24 -24.32
C PRO A 108 10.81 22.68 -23.90
N ASP A 109 10.30 23.52 -24.84
CA ASP A 109 9.89 24.89 -24.50
C ASP A 109 8.53 24.92 -23.81
N ARG A 110 7.69 23.92 -24.05
CA ARG A 110 6.34 23.82 -23.49
C ARG A 110 6.33 23.05 -22.17
N TYR A 111 7.13 22.00 -22.06
CA TYR A 111 7.12 21.09 -20.91
C TYR A 111 8.29 21.36 -19.99
N GLY A 112 7.99 21.36 -18.69
CA GLY A 112 8.97 21.50 -17.63
C GLY A 112 9.35 20.16 -16.98
N PRO A 113 9.70 20.17 -15.69
CA PRO A 113 10.11 18.97 -14.98
C PRO A 113 9.06 17.88 -14.96
N ILE A 114 9.54 16.62 -14.92
CA ILE A 114 8.70 15.45 -14.71
C ILE A 114 8.45 15.31 -13.21
N VAL A 115 7.21 15.04 -12.85
CA VAL A 115 6.79 14.81 -11.46
C VAL A 115 6.21 13.41 -11.33
N LYS A 116 6.68 12.67 -10.33
CA LYS A 116 6.10 11.38 -9.95
C LYS A 116 4.97 11.62 -8.97
N VAL A 117 3.81 11.06 -9.26
CA VAL A 117 2.64 11.06 -8.38
C VAL A 117 2.38 9.63 -7.93
N GLU A 118 2.26 9.43 -6.63
CA GLU A 118 2.01 8.10 -6.09
C GLU A 118 0.99 8.13 -4.95
N TRP A 119 0.20 7.08 -4.86
CA TRP A 119 -0.75 6.87 -3.76
C TRP A 119 -1.00 5.39 -3.55
N GLU A 120 -1.57 5.04 -2.40
CA GLU A 120 -2.02 3.69 -2.12
C GLU A 120 -3.53 3.59 -2.36
N GLU A 121 -3.93 2.55 -3.07
CA GLU A 121 -5.33 2.29 -3.43
C GLU A 121 -5.81 1.05 -2.71
N GLU A 122 -6.99 1.14 -2.08
CA GLU A 122 -7.64 0.02 -1.41
C GLU A 122 -7.99 -1.08 -2.43
N GLN A 123 -7.74 -2.32 -2.02
CA GLN A 123 -8.01 -3.49 -2.85
C GLN A 123 -9.42 -4.05 -2.59
#